data_28eb3ba6bc16ca780027c1f311be2d26
#
_entry.id   28eb3ba6bc16ca780027c1f311be2d26
#
_cell.length_a   1.000
_cell.length_b   1.000
_cell.length_c   1.000
_cell.angle_alpha   90.00
_cell.angle_beta   90.00
_cell.angle_gamma   90.00
#
_symmetry.space_group_name_H-M   'P 1'
#
loop_
_entity.id
_entity.type
_entity.pdbx_description
1 polymer ?
#
loop_
_entity_poly.entity_id
_entity_poly.type
_entity_poly.pdbx_seq_one_letter_code
_entity_poly.pdbx_strand_id
1 'polypeptide(L)'
;MRILIYGAGVIGSLYAVLFAETGYDTSIYARGKRLEFLKKNGLLYKKNQNIRRAEATILGELSDNDAYDFILLTVRENQLYEALAELKNNKSNIIVTMVNSLDSYKKWEDIVGKGRILPAFPGAGGSINNDGILDAALTPRMIQPTTFAEISGNKSEKTKQFSKILRHAHIPYQKVVDMHMWQLCHLAMVVPIADAYYEADCPERAGKDWKIMKKTAKKLKRNFSFLRKQAGRLSPCKMNIFRFLPLPIMTIMLAVTFESSFGDKFMYQHARKAPDEMRELHKKFYAYMKKLKEARYEIL
;
A
#
# COMPACT_ATOMS: atom_id res chain seq x y z
N MET A 1 14.00 -19.67 5.05
CA MET A 1 12.58 -19.33 4.80
C MET A 1 12.48 -18.93 3.35
N ARG A 2 11.47 -19.44 2.67
CA ARG A 2 11.17 -19.16 1.27
C ARG A 2 10.07 -18.11 1.18
N ILE A 3 10.34 -17.03 0.46
CA ILE A 3 9.40 -15.91 0.30
C ILE A 3 9.13 -15.71 -1.18
N LEU A 4 7.86 -15.72 -1.55
CA LEU A 4 7.42 -15.35 -2.89
C LEU A 4 6.91 -13.91 -2.90
N ILE A 5 7.43 -13.11 -3.81
CA ILE A 5 6.85 -11.82 -4.15
C ILE A 5 6.00 -12.00 -5.41
N TYR A 6 4.69 -11.95 -5.26
CA TYR A 6 3.75 -12.03 -6.36
C TYR A 6 3.47 -10.61 -6.88
N GLY A 7 4.09 -10.27 -8.01
CA GLY A 7 4.01 -8.95 -8.64
C GLY A 7 5.33 -8.18 -8.57
N ALA A 8 5.95 -7.97 -9.73
CA ALA A 8 7.26 -7.33 -9.88
C ALA A 8 7.18 -5.82 -10.18
N GLY A 9 6.17 -5.14 -9.62
CA GLY A 9 6.06 -3.68 -9.62
C GLY A 9 7.07 -3.03 -8.65
N VAL A 10 6.93 -1.72 -8.42
CA VAL A 10 7.84 -0.96 -7.53
C VAL A 10 7.90 -1.57 -6.13
N ILE A 11 6.73 -1.80 -5.53
CA ILE A 11 6.63 -2.33 -4.17
C ILE A 11 7.20 -3.75 -4.08
N GLY A 12 6.73 -4.66 -4.95
CA GLY A 12 7.21 -6.03 -4.93
C GLY A 12 8.71 -6.13 -5.21
N SER A 13 9.21 -5.37 -6.18
CA SER A 13 10.65 -5.34 -6.46
C SER A 13 11.48 -4.85 -5.26
N LEU A 14 11.01 -3.82 -4.52
CA LEU A 14 11.71 -3.34 -3.33
C LEU A 14 11.74 -4.39 -2.21
N TYR A 15 10.59 -5.02 -1.91
CA TYR A 15 10.54 -6.05 -0.88
C TYR A 15 11.38 -7.27 -1.26
N ALA A 16 11.40 -7.66 -2.57
CA ALA A 16 12.27 -8.73 -3.05
C ALA A 16 13.75 -8.41 -2.82
N VAL A 17 14.18 -7.18 -3.14
CA VAL A 17 15.56 -6.71 -2.86
C VAL A 17 15.89 -6.82 -1.38
N LEU A 18 15.02 -6.27 -0.51
CA LEU A 18 15.27 -6.22 0.94
C LEU A 18 15.33 -7.62 1.57
N PHE A 19 14.51 -8.55 1.14
CA PHE A 19 14.55 -9.93 1.62
C PHE A 19 15.77 -10.67 1.09
N ALA A 20 16.10 -10.53 -0.20
CA ALA A 20 17.28 -11.16 -0.79
C ALA A 20 18.58 -10.65 -0.14
N GLU A 21 18.70 -9.33 0.09
CA GLU A 21 19.89 -8.74 0.76
C GLU A 21 20.09 -9.25 2.20
N THR A 22 19.04 -9.75 2.83
CA THR A 22 19.10 -10.31 4.20
C THR A 22 19.13 -11.84 4.24
N GLY A 23 19.39 -12.49 3.08
CA GLY A 23 19.63 -13.91 2.98
C GLY A 23 18.39 -14.80 2.99
N TYR A 24 17.20 -14.23 2.76
CA TYR A 24 16.00 -15.05 2.52
C TYR A 24 16.03 -15.65 1.11
N ASP A 25 15.60 -16.91 0.97
CA ASP A 25 15.31 -17.53 -0.33
C ASP A 25 14.11 -16.81 -0.95
N THR A 26 14.41 -15.87 -1.86
CA THR A 26 13.43 -14.94 -2.40
C THR A 26 13.16 -15.24 -3.86
N SER A 27 11.89 -15.51 -4.18
CA SER A 27 11.40 -15.63 -5.54
C SER A 27 10.52 -14.43 -5.90
N ILE A 28 10.57 -13.97 -7.14
CA ILE A 28 9.71 -12.89 -7.64
C ILE A 28 8.99 -13.38 -8.91
N TYR A 29 7.65 -13.34 -8.85
CA TYR A 29 6.77 -13.68 -9.94
C TYR A 29 6.41 -12.46 -10.76
N ALA A 30 6.58 -12.55 -12.06
CA ALA A 30 6.31 -11.47 -13.00
C ALA A 30 5.68 -12.01 -14.30
N ARG A 31 5.03 -11.11 -15.05
CA ARG A 31 4.41 -11.43 -16.36
C ARG A 31 4.85 -10.42 -17.43
N GLY A 32 4.66 -10.82 -18.70
CA GLY A 32 4.85 -9.97 -19.88
C GLY A 32 6.22 -9.29 -19.93
N LYS A 33 6.26 -8.05 -20.39
CA LYS A 33 7.50 -7.28 -20.57
C LYS A 33 8.39 -7.20 -19.32
N ARG A 34 7.77 -7.17 -18.12
CA ARG A 34 8.56 -7.13 -16.87
C ARG A 34 9.27 -8.47 -16.62
N LEU A 35 8.62 -9.59 -16.91
CA LEU A 35 9.24 -10.90 -16.82
C LEU A 35 10.42 -11.04 -17.79
N GLU A 36 10.24 -10.64 -19.06
CA GLU A 36 11.29 -10.67 -20.08
C GLU A 36 12.52 -9.86 -19.63
N PHE A 37 12.27 -8.64 -19.13
CA PHE A 37 13.34 -7.80 -18.58
C PHE A 37 14.08 -8.50 -17.44
N LEU A 38 13.33 -9.02 -16.45
CA LEU A 38 13.90 -9.67 -15.28
C LEU A 38 14.69 -10.94 -15.62
N LYS A 39 14.20 -11.74 -16.55
CA LYS A 39 14.93 -12.95 -17.04
C LYS A 39 16.25 -12.56 -17.69
N LYS A 40 16.29 -11.48 -18.47
CA LYS A 40 17.49 -11.03 -19.17
C LYS A 40 18.49 -10.33 -18.24
N ASN A 41 18.03 -9.43 -17.38
CA ASN A 41 18.90 -8.50 -16.63
C ASN A 41 18.96 -8.80 -15.13
N GLY A 42 18.04 -9.61 -14.60
CA GLY A 42 17.82 -9.76 -13.17
C GLY A 42 17.08 -8.58 -12.55
N LEU A 43 16.94 -8.60 -11.24
CA LEU A 43 16.30 -7.52 -10.48
C LEU A 43 17.34 -6.44 -10.17
N LEU A 44 17.38 -5.40 -11.02
CA LEU A 44 18.29 -4.27 -10.89
C LEU A 44 17.68 -3.17 -10.01
N TYR A 45 18.48 -2.60 -9.11
CA TYR A 45 18.06 -1.54 -8.19
C TYR A 45 19.19 -0.55 -7.89
N LYS A 46 18.84 0.69 -7.54
CA LYS A 46 19.79 1.71 -7.09
C LYS A 46 20.04 1.59 -5.58
N LYS A 47 21.34 1.59 -5.21
CA LYS A 47 21.80 1.70 -3.82
C LYS A 47 23.02 2.62 -3.77
N ASN A 48 22.89 3.73 -3.03
CA ASN A 48 23.98 4.73 -2.92
C ASN A 48 24.52 5.16 -4.29
N GLN A 49 23.64 5.53 -5.22
CA GLN A 49 23.91 5.92 -6.61
C GLN A 49 24.45 4.81 -7.53
N ASN A 50 24.80 3.65 -7.00
CA ASN A 50 25.24 2.50 -7.79
C ASN A 50 24.05 1.62 -8.18
N ILE A 51 24.13 1.01 -9.36
CA ILE A 51 23.20 -0.03 -9.80
C ILE A 51 23.72 -1.37 -9.28
N ARG A 52 22.85 -2.11 -8.60
CA ARG A 52 23.12 -3.45 -8.10
C ARG A 52 22.07 -4.43 -8.64
N ARG A 53 22.40 -5.71 -8.59
CA ARG A 53 21.49 -6.81 -8.90
C ARG A 53 21.19 -7.58 -7.62
N ALA A 54 19.91 -7.80 -7.34
CA ALA A 54 19.48 -8.64 -6.22
C ALA A 54 19.47 -10.12 -6.63
N GLU A 55 19.86 -10.97 -5.69
CA GLU A 55 19.80 -12.42 -5.85
C GLU A 55 18.38 -12.91 -5.54
N ALA A 56 17.53 -12.94 -6.55
CA ALA A 56 16.17 -13.44 -6.47
C ALA A 56 15.87 -14.37 -7.64
N THR A 57 15.16 -15.47 -7.38
CA THR A 57 14.68 -16.39 -8.42
C THR A 57 13.54 -15.74 -9.19
N ILE A 58 13.69 -15.65 -10.52
CA ILE A 58 12.68 -15.04 -11.39
C ILE A 58 11.73 -16.11 -11.89
N LEU A 59 10.44 -15.95 -11.58
CA LEU A 59 9.39 -16.90 -11.96
C LEU A 59 8.44 -16.27 -12.98
N GLY A 60 8.10 -17.01 -14.02
CA GLY A 60 7.05 -16.68 -15.00
C GLY A 60 5.78 -17.51 -14.82
N GLU A 61 5.90 -18.62 -14.09
CA GLU A 61 4.83 -19.56 -13.79
C GLU A 61 4.91 -19.96 -12.33
N LEU A 62 3.78 -20.31 -11.73
CA LEU A 62 3.68 -20.84 -10.37
C LEU A 62 3.10 -22.23 -10.42
N SER A 63 3.72 -23.16 -9.71
CA SER A 63 3.17 -24.49 -9.49
C SER A 63 2.30 -24.51 -8.23
N ASP A 64 1.18 -25.24 -8.28
CA ASP A 64 0.35 -25.48 -7.09
C ASP A 64 1.14 -26.20 -5.98
N ASN A 65 2.17 -26.96 -6.36
CA ASN A 65 3.03 -27.69 -5.42
C ASN A 65 4.13 -26.84 -4.79
N ASP A 66 4.40 -25.63 -5.31
CA ASP A 66 5.34 -24.72 -4.69
C ASP A 66 4.80 -24.24 -3.34
N ALA A 67 5.60 -24.44 -2.31
CA ALA A 67 5.25 -23.98 -0.97
C ALA A 67 6.25 -22.91 -0.50
N TYR A 68 5.71 -21.75 -0.13
CA TYR A 68 6.44 -20.65 0.45
C TYR A 68 5.95 -20.40 1.88
N ASP A 69 6.86 -19.98 2.75
CA ASP A 69 6.49 -19.56 4.11
C ASP A 69 5.57 -18.33 4.07
N PHE A 70 5.84 -17.42 3.10
CA PHE A 70 5.05 -16.23 2.84
C PHE A 70 4.95 -15.94 1.34
N ILE A 71 3.75 -15.58 0.89
CA ILE A 71 3.52 -14.94 -0.41
C ILE A 71 3.16 -13.48 -0.14
N LEU A 72 3.96 -12.52 -0.61
CA LEU A 72 3.59 -11.11 -0.58
C LEU A 72 2.91 -10.76 -1.91
N LEU A 73 1.61 -10.52 -1.85
CA LEU A 73 0.80 -10.16 -3.01
C LEU A 73 0.83 -8.63 -3.19
N THR A 74 1.60 -8.18 -4.18
CA THR A 74 1.91 -6.76 -4.44
C THR A 74 1.39 -6.30 -5.81
N VAL A 75 0.19 -6.74 -6.16
CA VAL A 75 -0.51 -6.35 -7.39
C VAL A 75 -1.40 -5.14 -7.18
N ARG A 76 -1.87 -4.53 -8.27
CA ARG A 76 -2.90 -3.49 -8.21
C ARG A 76 -4.25 -4.09 -7.84
N GLU A 77 -5.16 -3.26 -7.32
CA GLU A 77 -6.49 -3.71 -6.89
C GLU A 77 -7.27 -4.42 -8.00
N ASN A 78 -7.22 -3.91 -9.23
CA ASN A 78 -7.90 -4.51 -10.37
C ASN A 78 -7.36 -5.89 -10.80
N GLN A 79 -6.18 -6.28 -10.32
CA GLN A 79 -5.54 -7.58 -10.58
C GLN A 79 -5.69 -8.55 -9.39
N LEU A 80 -6.24 -8.08 -8.28
CA LEU A 80 -6.25 -8.84 -7.02
C LEU A 80 -7.00 -10.16 -7.14
N TYR A 81 -8.20 -10.14 -7.69
CA TYR A 81 -9.05 -11.34 -7.79
C TYR A 81 -8.49 -12.40 -8.71
N GLU A 82 -7.88 -12.00 -9.83
CA GLU A 82 -7.15 -12.89 -10.73
C GLU A 82 -5.98 -13.55 -10.01
N ALA A 83 -5.19 -12.76 -9.29
CA ALA A 83 -4.04 -13.26 -8.54
C ALA A 83 -4.45 -14.20 -7.39
N LEU A 84 -5.56 -13.90 -6.68
CA LEU A 84 -6.08 -14.81 -5.66
C LEU A 84 -6.60 -16.13 -6.27
N ALA A 85 -7.23 -16.07 -7.43
CA ALA A 85 -7.70 -17.27 -8.14
C ALA A 85 -6.51 -18.17 -8.55
N GLU A 86 -5.41 -17.60 -9.03
CA GLU A 86 -4.18 -18.32 -9.36
C GLU A 86 -3.52 -18.94 -8.12
N LEU A 87 -3.61 -18.26 -6.96
CA LEU A 87 -3.07 -18.77 -5.70
C LEU A 87 -4.00 -19.74 -4.95
N LYS A 88 -5.20 -20.02 -5.47
CA LYS A 88 -6.22 -20.83 -4.80
C LYS A 88 -5.70 -22.19 -4.36
N ASN A 89 -5.07 -22.92 -5.28
CA ASN A 89 -4.59 -24.28 -5.04
C ASN A 89 -3.15 -24.33 -4.52
N ASN A 90 -2.43 -23.21 -4.53
CA ASN A 90 -1.05 -23.15 -4.05
C ASN A 90 -0.97 -23.51 -2.56
N LYS A 91 0.00 -24.35 -2.20
CA LYS A 91 0.16 -24.93 -0.84
C LYS A 91 0.70 -23.97 0.21
N SER A 92 1.06 -22.74 -0.15
CA SER A 92 1.55 -21.75 0.81
C SER A 92 0.46 -21.30 1.77
N ASN A 93 0.77 -21.27 3.07
CA ASN A 93 -0.22 -21.03 4.12
C ASN A 93 -0.53 -19.55 4.37
N ILE A 94 0.37 -18.63 4.02
CA ILE A 94 0.24 -17.22 4.37
C ILE A 94 0.39 -16.35 3.12
N ILE A 95 -0.69 -15.65 2.77
CA ILE A 95 -0.73 -14.65 1.69
C ILE A 95 -0.87 -13.28 2.33
N VAL A 96 0.20 -12.49 2.28
CA VAL A 96 0.23 -11.11 2.79
C VAL A 96 -0.26 -10.19 1.67
N THR A 97 -1.47 -9.67 1.77
CA THR A 97 -2.07 -8.85 0.73
C THR A 97 -1.68 -7.38 0.91
N MET A 98 -0.71 -6.90 0.13
CA MET A 98 -0.26 -5.50 0.15
C MET A 98 -1.01 -4.65 -0.90
N VAL A 99 -2.34 -4.72 -0.87
CA VAL A 99 -3.23 -4.10 -1.85
C VAL A 99 -4.10 -3.04 -1.17
N ASN A 100 -4.27 -1.91 -1.84
CA ASN A 100 -5.15 -0.84 -1.37
C ASN A 100 -6.60 -1.12 -1.82
N SER A 101 -7.39 -1.76 -0.97
CA SER A 101 -8.78 -2.12 -1.27
C SER A 101 -9.70 -1.91 -0.08
N LEU A 102 -10.97 -1.61 -0.35
CA LEU A 102 -12.06 -1.54 0.63
C LEU A 102 -12.93 -2.80 0.62
N ASP A 103 -12.55 -3.81 -0.15
CA ASP A 103 -13.28 -5.07 -0.19
C ASP A 103 -13.18 -5.84 1.13
N SER A 104 -14.20 -6.66 1.38
CA SER A 104 -14.20 -7.55 2.54
C SER A 104 -13.15 -8.64 2.38
N TYR A 105 -12.28 -8.81 3.39
CA TYR A 105 -11.29 -9.88 3.43
C TYR A 105 -11.91 -11.28 3.39
N LYS A 106 -13.19 -11.41 3.82
CA LYS A 106 -13.93 -12.65 3.69
C LYS A 106 -14.03 -13.11 2.25
N LYS A 107 -14.30 -12.20 1.30
CA LYS A 107 -14.32 -12.54 -0.14
C LYS A 107 -13.00 -13.10 -0.63
N TRP A 108 -11.89 -12.62 -0.09
CA TRP A 108 -10.56 -13.12 -0.44
C TRP A 108 -10.31 -14.51 0.17
N GLU A 109 -10.71 -14.71 1.44
CA GLU A 109 -10.65 -16.02 2.09
C GLU A 109 -11.56 -17.05 1.43
N ASP A 110 -12.72 -16.64 0.90
CA ASP A 110 -13.62 -17.53 0.16
C ASP A 110 -12.97 -18.10 -1.12
N ILE A 111 -11.97 -17.39 -1.68
CA ILE A 111 -11.21 -17.84 -2.87
C ILE A 111 -10.05 -18.74 -2.46
N VAL A 112 -9.18 -18.26 -1.56
CA VAL A 112 -7.90 -18.93 -1.27
C VAL A 112 -7.95 -19.86 -0.05
N GLY A 113 -9.04 -19.85 0.70
CA GLY A 113 -9.20 -20.61 1.95
C GLY A 113 -9.07 -19.74 3.20
N LYS A 114 -9.90 -20.06 4.19
CA LYS A 114 -9.97 -19.37 5.49
C LYS A 114 -8.62 -19.41 6.21
N GLY A 115 -8.22 -18.29 6.79
CA GLY A 115 -7.03 -18.15 7.61
C GLY A 115 -5.73 -17.95 6.83
N ARG A 116 -5.73 -18.00 5.48
CA ARG A 116 -4.54 -17.78 4.66
C ARG A 116 -4.20 -16.30 4.45
N ILE A 117 -5.17 -15.42 4.53
CA ILE A 117 -4.98 -13.99 4.30
C ILE A 117 -4.39 -13.28 5.52
N LEU A 118 -3.36 -12.49 5.30
CA LEU A 118 -2.85 -11.49 6.24
C LEU A 118 -2.91 -10.12 5.57
N PRO A 119 -3.93 -9.29 5.86
CA PRO A 119 -4.05 -7.97 5.28
C PRO A 119 -2.89 -7.07 5.71
N ALA A 120 -2.28 -6.40 4.74
CA ALA A 120 -1.16 -5.50 4.96
C ALA A 120 -1.22 -4.29 4.03
N PHE A 121 -0.36 -3.33 4.29
CA PHE A 121 -0.09 -2.19 3.41
C PHE A 121 1.40 -1.86 3.43
N PRO A 122 2.04 -1.61 2.27
CA PRO A 122 3.47 -1.35 2.20
C PRO A 122 3.81 0.04 2.74
N GLY A 123 4.91 0.14 3.47
CA GLY A 123 5.53 1.39 3.86
C GLY A 123 6.68 1.73 2.90
N ALA A 124 6.36 2.00 1.65
CA ALA A 124 7.37 2.18 0.61
C ALA A 124 6.85 3.00 -0.57
N GLY A 125 7.75 3.58 -1.34
CA GLY A 125 7.44 4.27 -2.58
C GLY A 125 8.68 4.42 -3.47
N GLY A 126 8.45 4.81 -4.72
CA GLY A 126 9.52 4.98 -5.69
C GLY A 126 9.09 4.73 -7.13
N SER A 127 10.03 4.33 -7.96
CA SER A 127 9.78 4.09 -9.39
C SER A 127 10.68 3.01 -9.98
N ILE A 128 10.24 2.47 -11.10
CA ILE A 128 11.08 1.73 -12.03
C ILE A 128 11.24 2.64 -13.25
N ASN A 129 12.48 2.95 -13.63
CA ASN A 129 12.77 3.79 -14.78
C ASN A 129 12.58 3.04 -16.11
N ASN A 130 12.81 3.73 -17.23
CA ASN A 130 12.66 3.14 -18.57
C ASN A 130 13.64 1.99 -18.83
N ASP A 131 14.81 2.00 -18.16
CA ASP A 131 15.82 0.94 -18.24
C ASP A 131 15.50 -0.22 -17.27
N GLY A 132 14.30 -0.26 -16.70
CA GLY A 132 13.86 -1.32 -15.80
C GLY A 132 14.50 -1.33 -14.40
N ILE A 133 15.27 -0.30 -14.06
CA ILE A 133 16.00 -0.19 -12.79
C ILE A 133 15.08 0.38 -11.71
N LEU A 134 15.03 -0.28 -10.57
CA LEU A 134 14.26 0.16 -9.41
C LEU A 134 14.99 1.31 -8.68
N ASP A 135 14.27 2.41 -8.46
CA ASP A 135 14.64 3.50 -7.55
C ASP A 135 13.51 3.69 -6.55
N ALA A 136 13.62 3.01 -5.42
CA ALA A 136 12.57 2.97 -4.40
C ALA A 136 13.18 2.99 -2.99
N ALA A 137 12.39 3.43 -2.03
CA ALA A 137 12.80 3.49 -0.63
C ALA A 137 11.64 3.14 0.30
N LEU A 138 11.97 2.68 1.50
CA LEU A 138 11.03 2.55 2.60
C LEU A 138 10.61 3.94 3.10
N THR A 139 9.35 4.08 3.42
CA THR A 139 8.84 5.28 4.07
C THR A 139 9.32 5.34 5.53
N PRO A 140 9.69 6.51 6.05
CA PRO A 140 10.08 6.64 7.44
C PRO A 140 9.03 6.07 8.41
N ARG A 141 9.50 5.39 9.46
CA ARG A 141 8.65 4.70 10.45
C ARG A 141 7.56 5.58 11.04
N MET A 142 7.86 6.84 11.28
CA MET A 142 6.90 7.78 11.89
C MET A 142 5.80 8.21 10.91
N ILE A 143 6.06 8.14 9.61
CA ILE A 143 5.11 8.55 8.57
C ILE A 143 4.19 7.39 8.23
N GLN A 144 4.73 6.33 7.62
CA GLN A 144 3.95 5.17 7.18
C GLN A 144 4.83 3.92 7.10
N PRO A 145 5.00 3.17 8.20
CA PRO A 145 5.66 1.87 8.15
C PRO A 145 4.78 0.82 7.47
N THR A 146 5.36 -0.31 7.09
CA THR A 146 4.59 -1.49 6.67
C THR A 146 3.56 -1.83 7.74
N THR A 147 2.29 -1.76 7.40
CA THR A 147 1.19 -1.92 8.37
C THR A 147 0.44 -3.21 8.07
N PHE A 148 0.10 -3.97 9.10
CA PHE A 148 -0.68 -5.20 8.95
C PHE A 148 -1.48 -5.54 10.22
N ALA A 149 -2.49 -6.38 10.04
CA ALA A 149 -3.30 -6.91 11.14
C ALA A 149 -3.78 -8.32 10.83
N GLU A 150 -4.07 -9.10 11.87
CA GLU A 150 -4.90 -10.29 11.74
C GLU A 150 -6.34 -9.88 11.44
N ILE A 151 -7.06 -10.63 10.60
CA ILE A 151 -8.46 -10.34 10.27
C ILE A 151 -9.34 -10.37 11.54
N SER A 152 -9.07 -11.31 12.45
CA SER A 152 -9.76 -11.41 13.73
C SER A 152 -9.45 -10.30 14.73
N GLY A 153 -8.46 -9.44 14.44
CA GLY A 153 -7.94 -8.43 15.36
C GLY A 153 -7.05 -8.99 16.48
N ASN A 154 -6.94 -10.30 16.61
CA ASN A 154 -6.14 -10.97 17.64
C ASN A 154 -4.67 -11.15 17.20
N LYS A 155 -3.79 -11.38 18.17
CA LYS A 155 -2.41 -11.77 17.85
C LYS A 155 -2.40 -13.24 17.41
N SER A 156 -1.76 -13.53 16.27
CA SER A 156 -1.58 -14.88 15.73
C SER A 156 -0.11 -15.22 15.54
N GLU A 157 0.17 -16.48 15.32
CA GLU A 157 1.53 -16.91 14.98
C GLU A 157 1.97 -16.31 13.62
N LYS A 158 1.07 -16.19 12.64
CA LYS A 158 1.34 -15.49 11.36
C LYS A 158 1.87 -14.09 11.59
N THR A 159 1.20 -13.29 12.43
CA THR A 159 1.62 -11.90 12.69
C THR A 159 2.94 -11.82 13.44
N LYS A 160 3.26 -12.81 14.28
CA LYS A 160 4.57 -12.88 14.96
C LYS A 160 5.69 -13.21 13.96
N GLN A 161 5.49 -14.23 13.14
CA GLN A 161 6.45 -14.66 12.12
C GLN A 161 6.68 -13.54 11.10
N PHE A 162 5.62 -12.91 10.59
CA PHE A 162 5.74 -11.77 9.67
C PHE A 162 6.49 -10.60 10.31
N SER A 163 6.24 -10.30 11.58
CA SER A 163 7.03 -9.28 12.31
C SER A 163 8.51 -9.65 12.41
N LYS A 164 8.84 -10.93 12.58
CA LYS A 164 10.21 -11.42 12.70
C LYS A 164 10.98 -11.22 11.39
N ILE A 165 10.36 -11.59 10.24
CA ILE A 165 11.01 -11.40 8.93
C ILE A 165 11.16 -9.92 8.57
N LEU A 166 10.16 -9.06 8.83
CA LEU A 166 10.27 -7.62 8.59
C LEU A 166 11.39 -6.99 9.44
N ARG A 167 11.51 -7.39 10.72
CA ARG A 167 12.57 -6.92 11.60
C ARG A 167 13.95 -7.35 11.11
N HIS A 168 14.12 -8.60 10.72
CA HIS A 168 15.38 -9.13 10.18
C HIS A 168 15.77 -8.42 8.88
N ALA A 169 14.80 -8.14 8.01
CA ALA A 169 15.02 -7.38 6.78
C ALA A 169 15.10 -5.84 6.99
N HIS A 170 15.18 -5.38 8.23
CA HIS A 170 15.23 -3.95 8.59
C HIS A 170 14.08 -3.11 8.02
N ILE A 171 12.92 -3.74 7.77
CA ILE A 171 11.73 -3.08 7.26
C ILE A 171 10.92 -2.50 8.43
N PRO A 172 10.74 -1.18 8.53
CA PRO A 172 9.88 -0.58 9.54
C PRO A 172 8.45 -1.10 9.46
N TYR A 173 7.89 -1.52 10.58
CA TYR A 173 6.53 -2.03 10.60
C TYR A 173 5.73 -1.59 11.82
N GLN A 174 4.41 -1.65 11.71
CA GLN A 174 3.46 -1.53 12.80
C GLN A 174 2.35 -2.57 12.68
N LYS A 175 1.84 -3.01 13.82
CA LYS A 175 0.63 -3.81 13.91
C LYS A 175 -0.54 -2.92 14.31
N VAL A 176 -1.67 -3.12 13.67
CA VAL A 176 -2.92 -2.46 14.03
C VAL A 176 -3.94 -3.53 14.43
N VAL A 177 -5.02 -3.13 15.09
CA VAL A 177 -6.08 -4.07 15.47
C VAL A 177 -7.04 -4.32 14.31
N ASP A 178 -7.26 -3.29 13.50
CA ASP A 178 -8.25 -3.29 12.43
C ASP A 178 -7.63 -2.70 11.17
N MET A 179 -7.26 -3.59 10.24
CA MET A 179 -6.64 -3.18 8.99
C MET A 179 -7.63 -2.51 8.04
N HIS A 180 -8.89 -2.89 8.08
CA HIS A 180 -9.92 -2.26 7.24
C HIS A 180 -10.12 -0.79 7.65
N MET A 181 -10.23 -0.52 8.95
CA MET A 181 -10.29 0.86 9.44
C MET A 181 -9.02 1.64 9.14
N TRP A 182 -7.86 1.00 9.19
CA TRP A 182 -6.61 1.63 8.83
C TRP A 182 -6.60 2.03 7.34
N GLN A 183 -7.04 1.14 6.45
CA GLN A 183 -7.15 1.43 5.01
C GLN A 183 -8.16 2.54 4.72
N LEU A 184 -9.31 2.57 5.41
CA LEU A 184 -10.26 3.68 5.33
C LEU A 184 -9.64 5.02 5.73
N CYS A 185 -8.89 5.05 6.84
CA CYS A 185 -8.18 6.26 7.27
C CYS A 185 -7.08 6.66 6.27
N HIS A 186 -6.38 5.69 5.68
CA HIS A 186 -5.39 5.93 4.64
C HIS A 186 -6.04 6.57 3.40
N LEU A 187 -7.14 6.01 2.90
CA LEU A 187 -7.88 6.57 1.76
C LEU A 187 -8.51 7.92 2.07
N ALA A 188 -8.99 8.15 3.29
CA ALA A 188 -9.49 9.44 3.73
C ALA A 188 -8.45 10.57 3.61
N MET A 189 -7.16 10.19 3.66
CA MET A 189 -6.01 11.09 3.48
C MET A 189 -5.55 11.14 2.02
N VAL A 190 -5.29 9.99 1.41
CA VAL A 190 -4.63 9.89 0.10
C VAL A 190 -5.53 10.37 -1.04
N VAL A 191 -6.84 10.08 -0.98
CA VAL A 191 -7.78 10.50 -2.03
C VAL A 191 -7.84 12.02 -2.17
N PRO A 192 -8.08 12.84 -1.11
CA PRO A 192 -8.05 14.30 -1.24
C PRO A 192 -6.69 14.86 -1.68
N ILE A 193 -5.59 14.19 -1.32
CA ILE A 193 -4.24 14.59 -1.73
C ILE A 193 -4.04 14.35 -3.23
N ALA A 194 -4.44 13.19 -3.75
CA ALA A 194 -4.37 12.91 -5.18
C ALA A 194 -5.28 13.85 -5.99
N ASP A 195 -6.52 14.10 -5.50
CA ASP A 195 -7.42 15.06 -6.11
C ASP A 195 -6.77 16.44 -6.27
N ALA A 196 -5.99 16.88 -5.26
CA ALA A 196 -5.32 18.17 -5.30
C ALA A 196 -4.32 18.29 -6.46
N TYR A 197 -3.55 17.23 -6.73
CA TYR A 197 -2.65 17.20 -7.89
C TYR A 197 -3.39 17.20 -9.23
N TYR A 198 -4.56 16.55 -9.31
CA TYR A 198 -5.35 16.52 -10.55
C TYR A 198 -6.17 17.79 -10.79
N GLU A 199 -6.47 18.54 -9.73
CA GLU A 199 -7.18 19.81 -9.80
C GLU A 199 -6.26 20.99 -10.10
N ALA A 200 -4.94 20.86 -9.89
CA ALA A 200 -3.97 21.92 -10.07
C ALA A 200 -3.61 22.12 -11.55
N ASP A 201 -3.58 23.35 -12.01
CA ASP A 201 -3.12 23.71 -13.37
C ASP A 201 -1.65 23.30 -13.60
N CYS A 202 -0.84 23.36 -12.54
CA CYS A 202 0.54 22.89 -12.52
C CYS A 202 0.71 21.89 -11.35
N PRO A 203 0.54 20.59 -11.59
CA PRO A 203 0.60 19.57 -10.56
C PRO A 203 1.89 19.58 -9.74
N GLU A 204 3.04 19.85 -10.38
CA GLU A 204 4.36 19.93 -9.71
C GLU A 204 4.44 21.07 -8.68
N ARG A 205 3.56 22.07 -8.80
CA ARG A 205 3.48 23.24 -7.94
C ARG A 205 2.15 23.36 -7.20
N ALA A 206 1.43 22.26 -7.08
CA ALA A 206 0.10 22.24 -6.43
C ALA A 206 0.14 22.83 -5.01
N GLY A 207 1.26 22.69 -4.28
CA GLY A 207 1.45 23.27 -2.96
C GLY A 207 1.40 24.80 -2.92
N LYS A 208 1.68 25.48 -4.04
CA LYS A 208 1.61 26.95 -4.16
C LYS A 208 0.19 27.47 -4.39
N ASP A 209 -0.74 26.60 -4.79
CA ASP A 209 -2.15 26.95 -4.93
C ASP A 209 -2.85 26.91 -3.57
N TRP A 210 -2.94 28.09 -2.95
CA TRP A 210 -3.58 28.23 -1.64
C TRP A 210 -5.06 27.81 -1.63
N LYS A 211 -5.77 28.01 -2.74
CA LYS A 211 -7.19 27.63 -2.88
C LYS A 211 -7.35 26.13 -2.87
N ILE A 212 -6.51 25.42 -3.62
CA ILE A 212 -6.47 23.96 -3.66
C ILE A 212 -6.06 23.42 -2.29
N MET A 213 -5.00 23.93 -1.67
CA MET A 213 -4.54 23.48 -0.35
C MET A 213 -5.62 23.65 0.72
N LYS A 214 -6.31 24.80 0.75
CA LYS A 214 -7.43 25.06 1.66
C LYS A 214 -8.62 24.12 1.40
N LYS A 215 -8.93 23.82 0.13
CA LYS A 215 -9.98 22.85 -0.26
C LYS A 215 -9.62 21.45 0.23
N THR A 216 -8.37 21.04 0.03
CA THR A 216 -7.84 19.73 0.46
C THR A 216 -7.87 19.59 1.98
N ALA A 217 -7.44 20.63 2.72
CA ALA A 217 -7.53 20.66 4.18
C ALA A 217 -8.99 20.50 4.68
N LYS A 218 -9.95 21.16 4.04
CA LYS A 218 -11.38 21.00 4.35
C LYS A 218 -11.86 19.56 4.08
N LYS A 219 -11.48 18.96 2.93
CA LYS A 219 -11.81 17.57 2.60
C LYS A 219 -11.26 16.60 3.66
N LEU A 220 -9.99 16.74 4.05
CA LEU A 220 -9.37 15.94 5.10
C LEU A 220 -10.13 16.04 6.42
N LYS A 221 -10.35 17.25 6.92
CA LYS A 221 -11.06 17.49 8.18
C LYS A 221 -12.45 16.85 8.17
N ARG A 222 -13.19 17.03 7.08
CA ARG A 222 -14.52 16.44 6.89
C ARG A 222 -14.47 14.90 6.90
N ASN A 223 -13.56 14.29 6.13
CA ASN A 223 -13.45 12.86 6.00
C ASN A 223 -13.13 12.20 7.35
N PHE A 224 -12.12 12.69 8.07
CA PHE A 224 -11.74 12.14 9.37
C PHE A 224 -12.79 12.38 10.46
N SER A 225 -13.48 13.54 10.44
CA SER A 225 -14.60 13.80 11.36
C SER A 225 -15.76 12.86 11.10
N PHE A 226 -16.07 12.58 9.84
CA PHE A 226 -17.10 11.64 9.45
C PHE A 226 -16.75 10.22 9.88
N LEU A 227 -15.56 9.71 9.52
CA LEU A 227 -15.13 8.36 9.90
C LEU A 227 -15.15 8.16 11.41
N ARG A 228 -14.68 9.13 12.20
CA ARG A 228 -14.73 9.07 13.65
C ARG A 228 -16.14 8.99 14.19
N LYS A 229 -17.08 9.75 13.59
CA LYS A 229 -18.50 9.73 13.97
C LYS A 229 -19.15 8.38 13.65
N GLN A 230 -18.82 7.77 12.51
CA GLN A 230 -19.44 6.50 12.08
C GLN A 230 -18.85 5.27 12.77
N ALA A 231 -17.52 5.21 12.88
CA ALA A 231 -16.81 4.02 13.34
C ALA A 231 -16.38 4.07 14.82
N GLY A 232 -16.61 5.19 15.50
CA GLY A 232 -16.25 5.35 16.92
C GLY A 232 -14.73 5.45 17.19
N ARG A 233 -13.87 5.04 16.26
CA ARG A 233 -12.39 5.10 16.39
C ARG A 233 -11.74 5.33 15.02
N LEU A 234 -10.50 5.84 15.02
CA LEU A 234 -9.64 5.93 13.84
C LEU A 234 -8.41 5.05 14.04
N SER A 235 -7.90 4.47 12.97
CA SER A 235 -6.69 3.66 12.99
C SER A 235 -5.66 4.20 11.98
N PRO A 236 -4.43 4.55 12.38
CA PRO A 236 -3.98 4.69 13.77
C PRO A 236 -4.60 5.92 14.45
N CYS A 237 -4.62 5.94 15.79
CA CYS A 237 -5.26 7.01 16.57
C CYS A 237 -4.68 8.43 16.30
N LYS A 238 -3.41 8.51 15.86
CA LYS A 238 -2.77 9.77 15.43
C LYS A 238 -3.53 10.51 14.33
N MET A 239 -4.37 9.81 13.52
CA MET A 239 -5.19 10.42 12.48
C MET A 239 -6.26 11.38 13.02
N ASN A 240 -6.54 11.34 14.33
CA ASN A 240 -7.41 12.34 14.97
C ASN A 240 -6.86 13.77 14.84
N ILE A 241 -5.57 13.98 14.62
CA ILE A 241 -4.97 15.29 14.43
C ILE A 241 -5.67 16.09 13.32
N PHE A 242 -6.04 15.43 12.22
CA PHE A 242 -6.75 16.08 11.11
C PHE A 242 -8.12 16.65 11.48
N ARG A 243 -8.71 16.21 12.60
CA ARG A 243 -9.98 16.73 13.10
C ARG A 243 -9.81 17.99 13.95
N PHE A 244 -8.72 18.05 14.71
CA PHE A 244 -8.50 19.10 15.71
C PHE A 244 -7.67 20.27 15.17
N LEU A 245 -6.76 20.03 14.21
CA LEU A 245 -5.96 21.10 13.64
C LEU A 245 -6.83 22.23 13.08
N PRO A 246 -6.52 23.49 13.41
CA PRO A 246 -7.12 24.66 12.77
C PRO A 246 -6.88 24.62 11.27
N LEU A 247 -7.89 25.03 10.49
CA LEU A 247 -7.85 24.97 9.03
C LEU A 247 -6.65 25.73 8.42
N PRO A 248 -6.28 26.94 8.89
CA PRO A 248 -5.10 27.63 8.35
C PRO A 248 -3.80 26.84 8.55
N ILE A 249 -3.61 26.28 9.76
CA ILE A 249 -2.41 25.49 10.08
C ILE A 249 -2.33 24.24 9.17
N MET A 250 -3.43 23.52 9.01
CA MET A 250 -3.48 22.37 8.12
C MET A 250 -3.21 22.76 6.65
N THR A 251 -3.70 23.91 6.21
CA THR A 251 -3.45 24.43 4.86
C THR A 251 -1.96 24.70 4.64
N ILE A 252 -1.30 25.37 5.60
CA ILE A 252 0.15 25.62 5.54
C ILE A 252 0.94 24.32 5.55
N MET A 253 0.60 23.38 6.43
CA MET A 253 1.27 22.07 6.48
C MET A 253 1.17 21.32 5.15
N LEU A 254 0.00 21.33 4.52
CA LEU A 254 -0.17 20.73 3.20
C LEU A 254 0.69 21.44 2.16
N ALA A 255 0.66 22.77 2.08
CA ALA A 255 1.46 23.55 1.14
C ALA A 255 2.95 23.20 1.24
N VAL A 256 3.50 23.21 2.46
CA VAL A 256 4.90 22.86 2.72
C VAL A 256 5.19 21.39 2.35
N THR A 257 4.27 20.47 2.67
CA THR A 257 4.46 19.04 2.34
C THR A 257 4.46 18.81 0.83
N PHE A 258 3.55 19.43 0.09
CA PHE A 258 3.46 19.30 -1.37
C PHE A 258 4.70 19.84 -2.09
N GLU A 259 5.32 20.89 -1.59
CA GLU A 259 6.56 21.49 -2.15
C GLU A 259 7.84 20.79 -1.66
N SER A 260 7.73 19.80 -0.76
CA SER A 260 8.89 19.07 -0.24
C SER A 260 9.31 17.91 -1.15
N SER A 261 10.58 17.48 -1.01
CA SER A 261 11.08 16.25 -1.67
C SER A 261 10.30 14.99 -1.26
N PHE A 262 9.73 14.99 -0.05
CA PHE A 262 8.84 13.93 0.40
C PHE A 262 7.53 13.95 -0.40
N GLY A 263 6.91 15.12 -0.56
CA GLY A 263 5.70 15.30 -1.37
C GLY A 263 5.91 14.87 -2.81
N ASP A 264 7.01 15.26 -3.42
CA ASP A 264 7.35 14.81 -4.78
C ASP A 264 7.49 13.28 -4.85
N LYS A 265 8.37 12.69 -4.02
CA LYS A 265 8.71 11.27 -4.13
C LYS A 265 7.56 10.32 -3.77
N PHE A 266 6.79 10.62 -2.73
CA PHE A 266 5.80 9.68 -2.16
C PHE A 266 4.35 10.04 -2.48
N MET A 267 4.06 11.28 -2.92
CA MET A 267 2.70 11.73 -3.21
C MET A 267 2.52 12.03 -4.71
N TYR A 268 3.28 12.97 -5.26
CA TYR A 268 3.14 13.39 -6.65
C TYR A 268 3.47 12.27 -7.64
N GLN A 269 4.63 11.62 -7.49
CA GLN A 269 5.04 10.53 -8.37
C GLN A 269 4.07 9.35 -8.35
N HIS A 270 3.45 9.08 -7.20
CA HIS A 270 2.41 8.06 -7.10
C HIS A 270 1.13 8.48 -7.84
N ALA A 271 0.63 9.67 -7.61
CA ALA A 271 -0.56 10.20 -8.29
C ALA A 271 -0.37 10.23 -9.82
N ARG A 272 0.79 10.69 -10.30
CA ARG A 272 1.12 10.77 -11.73
C ARG A 272 1.17 9.41 -12.42
N LYS A 273 1.67 8.36 -11.75
CA LYS A 273 1.90 7.04 -12.37
C LYS A 273 0.67 6.13 -12.42
N ALA A 274 -0.33 6.38 -11.59
CA ALA A 274 -1.51 5.55 -11.48
C ALA A 274 -2.81 6.37 -11.43
N PRO A 275 -3.06 7.29 -12.39
CA PRO A 275 -4.23 8.18 -12.35
C PRO A 275 -5.55 7.41 -12.37
N ASP A 276 -5.64 6.33 -13.14
CA ASP A 276 -6.87 5.54 -13.25
C ASP A 276 -7.18 4.77 -11.95
N GLU A 277 -6.13 4.21 -11.32
CA GLU A 277 -6.26 3.58 -10.01
C GLU A 277 -6.73 4.57 -8.95
N MET A 278 -6.16 5.78 -8.92
CA MET A 278 -6.56 6.81 -7.96
C MET A 278 -7.98 7.32 -8.20
N ARG A 279 -8.42 7.45 -9.46
CA ARG A 279 -9.81 7.81 -9.80
C ARG A 279 -10.80 6.72 -9.34
N GLU A 280 -10.43 5.46 -9.51
CA GLU A 280 -11.25 4.34 -9.05
C GLU A 280 -11.32 4.27 -7.52
N LEU A 281 -10.20 4.45 -6.83
CA LEU A 281 -10.16 4.56 -5.37
C LEU A 281 -10.97 5.75 -4.85
N HIS A 282 -10.95 6.89 -5.55
CA HIS A 282 -11.80 8.04 -5.24
C HIS A 282 -13.29 7.65 -5.28
N LYS A 283 -13.75 7.05 -6.39
CA LYS A 283 -15.15 6.61 -6.54
C LYS A 283 -15.54 5.62 -5.45
N LYS A 284 -14.73 4.58 -5.23
CA LYS A 284 -14.99 3.55 -4.21
C LYS A 284 -15.03 4.13 -2.80
N PHE A 285 -14.07 5.00 -2.46
CA PHE A 285 -14.03 5.64 -1.14
C PHE A 285 -15.27 6.47 -0.86
N TYR A 286 -15.66 7.37 -1.75
CA TYR A 286 -16.84 8.21 -1.51
C TYR A 286 -18.16 7.44 -1.60
N ALA A 287 -18.24 6.39 -2.44
CA ALA A 287 -19.39 5.47 -2.44
C ALA A 287 -19.51 4.72 -1.10
N TYR A 288 -18.38 4.25 -0.54
CA TYR A 288 -18.33 3.63 0.77
C TYR A 288 -18.78 4.60 1.88
N MET A 289 -18.28 5.82 1.86
CA MET A 289 -18.67 6.87 2.81
C MET A 289 -20.19 7.17 2.74
N LYS A 290 -20.77 7.15 1.54
CA LYS A 290 -22.21 7.33 1.34
C LYS A 290 -22.99 6.18 1.97
N LYS A 291 -22.62 4.94 1.69
CA LYS A 291 -23.25 3.74 2.30
C LYS A 291 -23.20 3.76 3.83
N LEU A 292 -22.06 4.13 4.41
CA LEU A 292 -21.94 4.28 5.87
C LEU A 292 -22.90 5.32 6.44
N LYS A 293 -23.17 6.38 5.69
CA LYS A 293 -24.13 7.41 6.10
C LYS A 293 -25.55 6.86 6.08
N GLU A 294 -25.93 6.16 5.01
CA GLU A 294 -27.26 5.57 4.80
C GLU A 294 -27.58 4.51 5.85
N ALA A 295 -26.67 3.55 6.07
CA ALA A 295 -26.84 2.47 7.05
C ALA A 295 -27.11 2.97 8.49
N ARG A 296 -26.69 4.18 8.82
CA ARG A 296 -26.97 4.77 10.15
C ARG A 296 -28.37 5.36 10.25
N TYR A 297 -28.97 5.79 9.14
CA TYR A 297 -30.35 6.31 9.16
C TYR A 297 -31.40 5.19 9.21
N GLU A 298 -31.01 3.95 8.84
CA GLU A 298 -31.89 2.77 8.95
C GLU A 298 -31.92 2.17 10.36
N ILE A 299 -31.01 2.57 11.26
CA ILE A 299 -30.89 2.08 12.65
C ILE A 299 -31.49 3.07 13.67
N LEU A 300 -31.84 4.28 13.24
CA LEU A 300 -32.48 5.32 14.07
C LEU A 300 -33.96 5.42 13.77
#